data_ebf99107f8ee124cbfa4c3e128419a71
#
_entry.id   ebf99107f8ee124cbfa4c3e128419a71
#
_cell.length_a   1.000
_cell.length_b   1.000
_cell.length_c   1.000
_cell.angle_alpha   90.00
_cell.angle_beta   90.00
_cell.angle_gamma   90.00
#
_symmetry.space_group_name_H-M   'P 1'
#
loop_
_entity.id
_entity.type
_entity.pdbx_description
1 polymer ?
#
loop_
_entity_poly.entity_id
_entity_poly.type
_entity_poly.pdbx_seq_one_letter_code
_entity_poly.pdbx_strand_id
1 'polypeptide(L)'
;MRFEGSSNDYLVYGVSEEDIPRFIELVPHGIENFYKEVKSERNVIIQAHPFRKGVTLAPLDSIDGIESFNIHPGHNSRVGIGARYAKLKDLLVTGGTDFHHEGHQALCLMRSKEEMKNSYDVAEAIKSRNVILDCSGHIVIPYIY
;
A
#
# COMPACT_ATOMS: atom_id res chain seq x y z
N MET A 1 -7.82 -2.89 -4.39
CA MET A 1 -8.10 -3.72 -5.60
C MET A 1 -7.66 -5.14 -5.32
N ARG A 2 -8.42 -6.14 -5.79
CA ARG A 2 -8.07 -7.56 -5.68
C ARG A 2 -8.20 -8.21 -7.06
N PHE A 3 -7.21 -9.00 -7.44
CA PHE A 3 -7.22 -9.70 -8.72
C PHE A 3 -7.95 -11.05 -8.61
N GLU A 4 -8.51 -11.51 -9.72
CA GLU A 4 -9.27 -12.75 -9.79
C GLU A 4 -8.38 -13.96 -9.41
N GLY A 5 -8.91 -14.87 -8.60
CA GLY A 5 -8.15 -16.03 -8.11
C GLY A 5 -7.08 -15.74 -7.05
N SER A 6 -6.92 -14.47 -6.62
CA SER A 6 -5.95 -14.06 -5.61
C SER A 6 -6.62 -13.67 -4.30
N SER A 7 -5.95 -13.92 -3.16
CA SER A 7 -6.30 -13.37 -1.85
C SER A 7 -5.56 -12.06 -1.53
N ASN A 8 -4.77 -11.56 -2.46
CA ASN A 8 -3.97 -10.36 -2.28
C ASN A 8 -4.77 -9.11 -2.62
N ASP A 9 -4.65 -8.10 -1.77
CA ASP A 9 -5.16 -6.76 -2.03
C ASP A 9 -4.02 -5.81 -2.42
N TYR A 10 -4.35 -4.86 -3.29
CA TYR A 10 -3.40 -3.86 -3.77
C TYR A 10 -4.01 -2.46 -3.68
N LEU A 11 -3.17 -1.50 -3.30
CA LEU A 11 -3.47 -0.09 -3.23
C LEU A 11 -2.76 0.61 -4.38
N VAL A 12 -3.47 1.45 -5.11
CA VAL A 12 -2.90 2.23 -6.21
C VAL A 12 -3.11 3.70 -5.90
N TYR A 13 -2.03 4.43 -5.74
CA TYR A 13 -2.02 5.88 -5.52
C TYR A 13 -1.50 6.59 -6.76
N GLY A 14 -1.90 7.84 -6.96
CA GLY A 14 -1.53 8.61 -8.15
C GLY A 14 -2.36 8.28 -9.38
N VAL A 15 -3.67 8.12 -9.15
CA VAL A 15 -4.68 7.80 -10.16
C VAL A 15 -5.90 8.69 -10.01
N SER A 16 -6.69 8.80 -11.05
CA SER A 16 -7.97 9.52 -11.08
C SER A 16 -9.15 8.55 -11.22
N GLU A 17 -10.36 9.08 -11.06
CA GLU A 17 -11.60 8.31 -11.29
C GLU A 17 -11.71 7.82 -12.74
N GLU A 18 -11.13 8.54 -13.68
CA GLU A 18 -11.13 8.18 -15.11
C GLU A 18 -10.33 6.91 -15.41
N ASP A 19 -9.39 6.55 -14.54
CA ASP A 19 -8.58 5.33 -14.66
C ASP A 19 -9.35 4.06 -14.24
N ILE A 20 -10.41 4.19 -13.44
CA ILE A 20 -11.13 3.06 -12.81
C ILE A 20 -11.71 2.07 -13.84
N PRO A 21 -12.36 2.49 -14.94
CA PRO A 21 -12.89 1.54 -15.92
C PRO A 21 -11.80 0.63 -16.49
N ARG A 22 -10.64 1.21 -16.85
CA ARG A 22 -9.49 0.45 -17.35
C ARG A 22 -8.96 -0.52 -16.29
N PHE A 23 -8.92 -0.11 -15.04
CA PHE A 23 -8.45 -0.99 -13.95
C PHE A 23 -9.35 -2.20 -13.77
N ILE A 24 -10.67 -2.02 -13.87
CA ILE A 24 -11.65 -3.12 -13.80
C ILE A 24 -11.42 -4.13 -14.92
N GLU A 25 -11.17 -3.67 -16.14
CA GLU A 25 -10.86 -4.52 -17.28
C GLU A 25 -9.58 -5.36 -17.08
N LEU A 26 -8.62 -4.86 -16.31
CA LEU A 26 -7.34 -5.53 -16.05
C LEU A 26 -7.40 -6.51 -14.86
N VAL A 27 -8.43 -6.47 -14.03
CA VAL A 27 -8.57 -7.37 -12.85
C VAL A 27 -8.46 -8.86 -13.19
N PRO A 28 -9.04 -9.39 -14.28
CA PRO A 28 -8.89 -10.81 -14.64
C PRO A 28 -7.47 -11.23 -15.04
N HIS A 29 -6.59 -10.27 -15.35
CA HIS A 29 -5.27 -10.53 -15.93
C HIS A 29 -4.12 -10.58 -14.89
N GLY A 30 -4.42 -10.36 -13.61
CA GLY A 30 -3.46 -10.46 -12.52
C GLY A 30 -2.53 -9.26 -12.36
N ILE A 31 -1.77 -9.26 -11.25
CA ILE A 31 -0.94 -8.10 -10.84
C ILE A 31 0.20 -7.81 -11.83
N GLU A 32 0.86 -8.82 -12.38
CA GLU A 32 2.00 -8.64 -13.28
C GLU A 32 1.59 -7.91 -14.55
N ASN A 33 0.46 -8.31 -15.14
CA ASN A 33 -0.09 -7.63 -16.32
C ASN A 33 -0.60 -6.23 -15.95
N PHE A 34 -1.31 -6.11 -14.82
CA PHE A 34 -1.78 -4.82 -14.33
C PHE A 34 -0.62 -3.84 -14.15
N TYR A 35 0.45 -4.25 -13.48
CA TYR A 35 1.62 -3.41 -13.25
C TYR A 35 2.22 -2.94 -14.58
N LYS A 36 2.42 -3.84 -15.52
CA LYS A 36 2.97 -3.53 -16.84
C LYS A 36 2.14 -2.51 -17.60
N GLU A 37 0.81 -2.61 -17.52
CA GLU A 37 -0.12 -1.77 -18.29
C GLU A 37 -0.40 -0.41 -17.62
N VAL A 38 -0.30 -0.34 -16.28
CA VAL A 38 -0.75 0.83 -15.49
C VAL A 38 0.42 1.62 -14.92
N LYS A 39 1.58 0.97 -14.68
CA LYS A 39 2.72 1.64 -14.05
C LYS A 39 3.20 2.85 -14.85
N SER A 40 3.35 3.95 -14.14
CA SER A 40 3.85 5.23 -14.64
C SER A 40 4.70 5.93 -13.59
N GLU A 41 5.33 7.03 -13.96
CA GLU A 41 6.04 7.89 -13.00
C GLU A 41 5.11 8.58 -11.98
N ARG A 42 3.82 8.68 -12.29
CA ARG A 42 2.84 9.40 -11.47
C ARG A 42 2.21 8.55 -10.38
N ASN A 43 2.28 7.23 -10.49
CA ASN A 43 1.58 6.32 -9.57
C ASN A 43 2.54 5.43 -8.77
N VAL A 44 2.02 4.84 -7.71
CA VAL A 44 2.65 3.77 -6.94
C VAL A 44 1.64 2.64 -6.70
N ILE A 45 2.13 1.41 -6.80
CA ILE A 45 1.35 0.18 -6.60
C ILE A 45 1.92 -0.55 -5.38
N ILE A 46 1.10 -0.70 -4.36
CA ILE A 46 1.48 -1.21 -3.03
C ILE A 46 0.72 -2.50 -2.76
N GLN A 47 1.40 -3.56 -2.37
CA GLN A 47 0.70 -4.74 -1.84
C GLN A 47 0.24 -4.47 -0.41
N ALA A 48 -1.06 -4.60 -0.16
CA ALA A 48 -1.64 -4.42 1.17
C ALA A 48 -1.30 -5.61 2.07
N HIS A 49 -1.04 -5.34 3.35
CA HIS A 49 -0.84 -6.33 4.44
C HIS A 49 -0.19 -7.68 4.02
N PRO A 50 0.96 -7.69 3.33
CA PRO A 50 1.51 -8.84 2.61
C PRO A 50 1.86 -10.04 3.50
N PHE A 51 2.01 -9.85 4.80
CA PHE A 51 2.36 -10.90 5.77
C PHE A 51 1.18 -11.42 6.61
N ARG A 52 -0.04 -10.99 6.26
CA ARG A 52 -1.28 -11.54 6.86
C ARG A 52 -1.43 -13.01 6.46
N LYS A 53 -2.01 -13.82 7.34
CA LYS A 53 -2.30 -15.23 7.04
C LYS A 53 -3.17 -15.36 5.78
N GLY A 54 -2.77 -16.22 4.86
CA GLY A 54 -3.48 -16.48 3.61
C GLY A 54 -3.12 -15.54 2.45
N VAL A 55 -2.25 -14.57 2.68
CA VAL A 55 -1.71 -13.67 1.64
C VAL A 55 -0.42 -14.24 1.09
N THR A 56 -0.21 -14.14 -0.21
CA THR A 56 1.02 -14.53 -0.91
C THR A 56 1.80 -13.28 -1.31
N LEU A 57 3.13 -13.29 -1.16
CA LEU A 57 3.95 -12.16 -1.60
C LEU A 57 3.85 -11.99 -3.12
N ALA A 58 3.62 -10.75 -3.56
CA ALA A 58 3.65 -10.40 -4.97
C ALA A 58 5.08 -10.48 -5.53
N PRO A 59 5.26 -10.74 -6.83
CA PRO A 59 6.53 -10.59 -7.49
C PRO A 59 7.08 -9.16 -7.31
N LEU A 60 8.38 -9.03 -7.01
CA LEU A 60 8.99 -7.73 -6.70
C LEU A 60 8.99 -6.75 -7.87
N ASP A 61 8.94 -7.25 -9.08
CA ASP A 61 8.84 -6.47 -10.32
C ASP A 61 7.42 -6.02 -10.68
N SER A 62 6.45 -6.36 -9.82
CA SER A 62 5.03 -6.04 -10.01
C SER A 62 4.46 -5.14 -8.91
N ILE A 63 5.31 -4.62 -8.04
CA ILE A 63 4.94 -3.69 -6.96
C ILE A 63 6.05 -2.66 -6.73
N ASP A 64 5.69 -1.49 -6.25
CA ASP A 64 6.66 -0.48 -5.81
C ASP A 64 6.95 -0.56 -4.31
N GLY A 65 6.03 -1.16 -3.56
CA GLY A 65 6.14 -1.20 -2.11
C GLY A 65 5.10 -2.09 -1.45
N ILE A 66 5.08 -2.02 -0.12
CA ILE A 66 4.16 -2.79 0.71
C ILE A 66 3.56 -1.94 1.83
N GLU A 67 2.34 -2.26 2.21
CA GLU A 67 1.74 -1.78 3.45
C GLU A 67 2.26 -2.62 4.62
N SER A 68 3.43 -2.25 5.13
CA SER A 68 4.09 -3.00 6.20
C SER A 68 3.49 -2.72 7.58
N PHE A 69 2.85 -1.56 7.76
CA PHE A 69 2.23 -1.14 9.02
C PHE A 69 0.69 -1.17 8.93
N ASN A 70 0.12 -2.32 8.60
CA ASN A 70 -1.32 -2.51 8.69
C ASN A 70 -1.72 -2.86 10.13
N ILE A 71 -2.47 -1.95 10.77
CA ILE A 71 -2.90 -2.08 12.17
C ILE A 71 -4.40 -2.34 12.22
N HIS A 72 -4.82 -3.52 11.78
CA HIS A 72 -6.21 -3.95 11.89
C HIS A 72 -6.45 -4.65 13.24
N PRO A 73 -7.48 -4.29 14.02
CA PRO A 73 -7.69 -4.86 15.36
C PRO A 73 -8.00 -6.36 15.35
N GLY A 74 -8.56 -6.88 14.27
CA GLY A 74 -8.91 -8.30 14.13
C GLY A 74 -7.86 -9.18 13.44
N HIS A 75 -6.73 -8.63 13.01
CA HIS A 75 -5.73 -9.36 12.22
C HIS A 75 -4.31 -9.13 12.67
N ASN A 76 -3.51 -10.18 12.66
CA ASN A 76 -2.06 -10.07 12.84
C ASN A 76 -1.39 -9.89 11.47
N SER A 77 -1.01 -8.67 11.15
CA SER A 77 -0.34 -8.30 9.91
C SER A 77 1.19 -8.45 9.96
N ARG A 78 1.73 -8.92 11.09
CA ARG A 78 3.18 -9.21 11.29
C ARG A 78 4.06 -8.01 10.88
N VAL A 79 3.73 -6.84 11.39
CA VAL A 79 4.34 -5.54 11.06
C VAL A 79 5.88 -5.59 11.09
N GLY A 80 6.48 -6.20 12.11
CA GLY A 80 7.95 -6.31 12.22
C GLY A 80 8.59 -7.11 11.08
N ILE A 81 7.89 -8.14 10.56
CA ILE A 81 8.35 -8.90 9.39
C ILE A 81 8.23 -8.03 8.14
N GLY A 82 7.11 -7.34 7.98
CA GLY A 82 6.87 -6.42 6.87
C GLY A 82 7.91 -5.32 6.79
N ALA A 83 8.18 -4.64 7.90
CA ALA A 83 9.19 -3.58 7.97
C ALA A 83 10.60 -4.08 7.59
N ARG A 84 11.01 -5.22 8.13
CA ARG A 84 12.30 -5.81 7.79
C ARG A 84 12.39 -6.24 6.32
N TYR A 85 11.33 -6.80 5.78
CA TYR A 85 11.29 -7.21 4.38
C TYR A 85 11.37 -6.00 3.45
N ALA A 86 10.60 -4.95 3.72
CA ALA A 86 10.65 -3.70 2.94
C ALA A 86 12.08 -3.12 2.92
N LYS A 87 12.74 -3.08 4.08
CA LYS A 87 14.14 -2.63 4.17
C LYS A 87 15.09 -3.49 3.32
N LEU A 88 15.01 -4.82 3.43
CA LEU A 88 15.87 -5.75 2.71
C LEU A 88 15.69 -5.69 1.18
N LYS A 89 14.51 -5.32 0.72
CA LYS A 89 14.14 -5.24 -0.71
C LYS A 89 14.07 -3.81 -1.24
N ASP A 90 14.43 -2.82 -0.43
CA ASP A 90 14.34 -1.38 -0.72
C ASP A 90 12.95 -0.93 -1.22
N LEU A 91 11.90 -1.54 -0.69
CA LEU A 91 10.51 -1.25 -1.07
C LEU A 91 10.01 0.03 -0.42
N LEU A 92 9.07 0.69 -1.08
CA LEU A 92 8.28 1.76 -0.46
C LEU A 92 7.41 1.19 0.66
N VAL A 93 7.19 1.99 1.69
CA VAL A 93 6.44 1.60 2.89
C VAL A 93 5.23 2.50 3.06
N THR A 94 4.07 1.88 3.25
CA THR A 94 2.86 2.56 3.68
C THR A 94 2.32 1.96 4.96
N GLY A 95 1.36 2.66 5.56
CA GLY A 95 0.60 2.18 6.70
C GLY A 95 -0.88 2.42 6.52
N GLY A 96 -1.68 1.59 7.16
CA GLY A 96 -3.13 1.68 7.12
C GLY A 96 -3.80 0.80 8.16
N THR A 97 -5.12 0.88 8.21
CA THR A 97 -5.93 0.18 9.23
C THR A 97 -6.79 -0.94 8.62
N ASP A 98 -6.86 -1.00 7.27
CA ASP A 98 -7.77 -1.92 6.60
C ASP A 98 -9.24 -1.67 7.03
N PHE A 99 -9.63 -0.39 7.06
CA PHE A 99 -10.94 0.07 7.49
C PHE A 99 -12.02 -0.33 6.47
N HIS A 100 -13.03 -1.07 6.89
CA HIS A 100 -14.07 -1.60 6.01
C HIS A 100 -15.48 -1.13 6.36
N HIS A 101 -15.75 -0.76 7.59
CA HIS A 101 -17.10 -0.38 8.03
C HIS A 101 -17.07 0.45 9.31
N GLU A 102 -18.18 1.07 9.61
CA GLU A 102 -18.40 1.81 10.87
C GLU A 102 -18.07 0.92 12.09
N GLY A 103 -17.42 1.51 13.07
CA GLY A 103 -16.92 0.79 14.26
C GLY A 103 -15.47 0.32 14.16
N HIS A 104 -14.86 0.24 12.96
CA HIS A 104 -13.43 0.09 12.83
C HIS A 104 -12.72 1.39 13.23
N GLN A 105 -11.59 1.28 13.92
CA GLN A 105 -10.79 2.43 14.32
C GLN A 105 -9.67 2.69 13.33
N ALA A 106 -9.43 3.95 13.01
CA ALA A 106 -8.26 4.36 12.23
C ALA A 106 -7.01 4.38 13.12
N LEU A 107 -6.39 3.22 13.29
CA LEU A 107 -5.25 3.02 14.20
C LEU A 107 -3.90 3.29 13.56
N CYS A 108 -3.84 3.47 12.23
CA CYS A 108 -2.62 3.83 11.52
C CYS A 108 -2.93 4.85 10.44
N LEU A 109 -2.22 5.97 10.49
CA LEU A 109 -2.34 7.08 9.55
C LEU A 109 -0.99 7.36 8.92
N MET A 110 -1.00 7.76 7.65
CA MET A 110 0.17 8.38 7.01
C MET A 110 0.09 9.89 7.16
N ARG A 111 1.20 10.53 7.55
CA ARG A 111 1.33 11.98 7.65
C ARG A 111 2.44 12.47 6.74
N SER A 112 2.23 13.58 6.08
CA SER A 112 3.22 14.32 5.29
C SER A 112 3.38 15.74 5.84
N LYS A 113 4.52 16.38 5.55
CA LYS A 113 4.71 17.81 5.82
C LYS A 113 3.92 18.69 4.84
N GLU A 114 3.79 18.21 3.62
CA GLU A 114 3.07 18.90 2.56
C GLU A 114 1.59 18.55 2.60
N GLU A 115 0.73 19.52 2.26
CA GLU A 115 -0.69 19.30 2.09
C GLU A 115 -0.94 18.39 0.87
N MET A 116 -1.66 17.29 1.09
CA MET A 116 -2.04 16.36 0.02
C MET A 116 -3.48 16.64 -0.42
N LYS A 117 -3.66 17.14 -1.64
CA LYS A 117 -4.95 17.58 -2.19
C LYS A 117 -5.63 16.53 -3.07
N ASN A 118 -4.86 15.59 -3.58
CA ASN A 118 -5.33 14.57 -4.51
C ASN A 118 -4.47 13.30 -4.41
N SER A 119 -4.85 12.26 -5.14
CA SER A 119 -4.16 10.98 -5.16
C SER A 119 -2.71 11.07 -5.67
N TYR A 120 -2.40 12.02 -6.54
CA TYR A 120 -1.04 12.21 -7.07
C TYR A 120 -0.09 12.77 -6.03
N ASP A 121 -0.57 13.71 -5.18
CA ASP A 121 0.22 14.24 -4.07
C ASP A 121 0.57 13.13 -3.06
N VAL A 122 -0.37 12.22 -2.81
CA VAL A 122 -0.15 11.04 -1.96
C VAL A 122 0.91 10.12 -2.56
N ALA A 123 0.82 9.83 -3.86
CA ALA A 123 1.82 9.01 -4.56
C ALA A 123 3.21 9.64 -4.51
N GLU A 124 3.31 10.96 -4.69
CA GLU A 124 4.58 11.67 -4.62
C GLU A 124 5.17 11.65 -3.22
N ALA A 125 4.37 11.86 -2.17
CA ALA A 125 4.81 11.77 -0.79
C ALA A 125 5.34 10.36 -0.44
N ILE A 126 4.71 9.30 -0.97
CA ILE A 126 5.19 7.92 -0.79
C ILE A 126 6.50 7.70 -1.55
N LYS A 127 6.59 8.08 -2.83
CA LYS A 127 7.79 7.90 -3.67
C LYS A 127 9.00 8.63 -3.13
N SER A 128 8.80 9.86 -2.67
CA SER A 128 9.88 10.66 -2.07
C SER A 128 10.27 10.19 -0.67
N ARG A 129 9.61 9.16 -0.13
CA ARG A 129 9.78 8.66 1.24
C ARG A 129 9.57 9.74 2.31
N ASN A 130 8.77 10.75 1.99
CA ASN A 130 8.49 11.89 2.87
C ASN A 130 7.20 11.70 3.67
N VAL A 131 6.97 10.47 4.12
CA VAL A 131 5.85 10.10 4.99
C VAL A 131 6.35 9.57 6.32
N ILE A 132 5.63 9.91 7.38
CA ILE A 132 5.73 9.27 8.68
C ILE A 132 4.43 8.55 8.99
N LEU A 133 4.49 7.52 9.82
CA LEU A 133 3.31 6.77 10.24
C LEU A 133 2.96 7.14 11.67
N ASP A 134 1.68 7.35 11.93
CA ASP A 134 1.13 7.50 13.27
C ASP A 134 0.33 6.23 13.59
N CYS A 135 0.92 5.37 14.39
CA CYS A 135 0.33 4.10 14.81
C CYS A 135 -0.22 4.24 16.23
N SER A 136 -1.48 4.62 16.35
CA SER A 136 -2.16 4.83 17.64
C SER A 136 -1.42 5.82 18.55
N GLY A 137 -0.94 6.93 17.99
CA GLY A 137 -0.17 7.96 18.71
C GLY A 137 1.34 7.70 18.79
N HIS A 138 1.82 6.58 18.26
CA HIS A 138 3.25 6.27 18.16
C HIS A 138 3.76 6.63 16.77
N ILE A 139 4.70 7.58 16.74
CA ILE A 139 5.30 8.01 15.46
C ILE A 139 6.36 7.02 15.01
N VAL A 140 6.20 6.52 13.80
CA VAL A 140 7.17 5.64 13.13
C VAL A 140 7.70 6.34 11.88
N ILE A 141 9.01 6.36 11.74
CA ILE A 141 9.69 6.88 10.55
C ILE A 141 10.22 5.68 9.77
N PRO A 142 9.56 5.29 8.67
CA PRO A 142 9.77 3.96 8.07
C PRO A 142 11.16 3.74 7.47
N TYR A 143 11.90 4.82 7.19
CA TYR A 143 13.16 4.77 6.46
C TYR A 143 14.40 5.13 7.28
N ILE A 144 14.22 5.44 8.57
CA ILE A 144 15.34 5.67 9.51
C ILE A 144 15.60 4.38 10.28
N TYR A 145 16.76 3.81 10.05
CA TYR A 145 17.22 2.59 10.72
C TYR A 145 18.64 2.77 11.25
#